data_d251ffd1ccfeb5de3265138d395f4e2a
#
_entry.id   d251ffd1ccfeb5de3265138d395f4e2a
#
_cell.length_a   1.000
_cell.length_b   1.000
_cell.length_c   1.000
_cell.angle_alpha   90.00
_cell.angle_beta   90.00
_cell.angle_gamma   90.00
#
_symmetry.space_group_name_H-M   'P 1'
#
loop_
_entity.id
_entity.type
_entity.pdbx_description
1 polymer ?
#
loop_
_entity_poly.entity_id
_entity_poly.type
_entity_poly.pdbx_seq_one_letter_code
_entity_poly.pdbx_strand_id
1 'polypeptide(L)'
;SRGHVRFDSTDVTELSPEQRNIAQVFQFPVVYDTMSVFDNLAFPLRNRGVPEADVKRLVREILEITDLAAKASRKAAGLTADEKQKISLGRGLVRDDVTAILFDEPLTVIDPHMKWELRTQLKSLRHEFGHTMIYVTHDQTEALTFADKVVVMTEGEVVQIGTPAELFERPAHTFVGYFIGSPGMNVLPARVEGRKAVLDNGARAAGEGISKKAAEQAAEALRSAQIDDA
;
A
#
# COMPACT_ATOMS: atom_id res chain seq x y z
N SER A 1 9.18 -20.34 -5.05
CA SER A 1 8.23 -19.49 -5.77
C SER A 1 8.29 -19.79 -7.25
N ARG A 2 7.20 -19.61 -7.97
CA ARG A 2 7.12 -19.78 -9.44
C ARG A 2 6.72 -18.42 -10.03
N GLY A 3 7.24 -18.10 -11.24
CA GLY A 3 6.92 -16.87 -11.95
C GLY A 3 8.13 -15.95 -12.11
N HIS A 4 7.90 -14.79 -12.72
CA HIS A 4 8.92 -13.80 -13.02
C HIS A 4 8.56 -12.44 -12.42
N VAL A 5 9.56 -11.72 -11.93
CA VAL A 5 9.45 -10.34 -11.52
C VAL A 5 10.09 -9.46 -12.60
N ARG A 6 9.36 -8.49 -13.10
CA ARG A 6 9.84 -7.57 -14.15
C ARG A 6 9.68 -6.13 -13.72
N PHE A 7 10.67 -5.32 -14.03
CA PHE A 7 10.60 -3.88 -14.00
C PHE A 7 10.62 -3.40 -15.45
N ASP A 8 9.50 -2.87 -15.90
CA ASP A 8 9.23 -2.62 -17.33
C ASP A 8 9.51 -3.88 -18.18
N SER A 9 10.46 -3.80 -19.11
CA SER A 9 10.87 -4.91 -19.96
C SER A 9 11.95 -5.81 -19.35
N THR A 10 12.57 -5.41 -18.24
CA THR A 10 13.71 -6.11 -17.64
C THR A 10 13.25 -7.17 -16.65
N ASP A 11 13.66 -8.41 -16.85
CA ASP A 11 13.46 -9.50 -15.88
C ASP A 11 14.50 -9.35 -14.75
N VAL A 12 14.00 -9.17 -13.53
CA VAL A 12 14.82 -8.96 -12.31
C VAL A 12 14.70 -10.14 -11.34
N THR A 13 14.15 -11.26 -11.78
CA THR A 13 13.84 -12.41 -10.91
C THR A 13 15.06 -12.90 -10.15
N GLU A 14 16.19 -13.09 -10.86
CA GLU A 14 17.42 -13.62 -10.29
C GLU A 14 18.41 -12.53 -9.81
N LEU A 15 18.04 -11.25 -9.95
CA LEU A 15 18.89 -10.14 -9.52
C LEU A 15 18.89 -10.00 -8.00
N SER A 16 20.06 -9.61 -7.42
CA SER A 16 20.15 -9.25 -6.01
C SER A 16 19.36 -7.97 -5.71
N PRO A 17 18.99 -7.71 -4.44
CA PRO A 17 18.30 -6.46 -4.06
C PRO A 17 19.04 -5.20 -4.51
N GLU A 18 20.39 -5.19 -4.44
CA GLU A 18 21.20 -4.07 -4.89
C GLU A 18 21.09 -3.86 -6.39
N GLN A 19 21.08 -4.94 -7.17
CA GLN A 19 20.97 -4.90 -8.63
C GLN A 19 19.55 -4.50 -9.10
N ARG A 20 18.53 -4.81 -8.30
CA ARG A 20 17.15 -4.35 -8.56
C ARG A 20 16.98 -2.86 -8.32
N ASN A 21 17.91 -2.24 -7.61
CA ASN A 21 17.89 -0.82 -7.26
C ASN A 21 16.58 -0.37 -6.61
N ILE A 22 16.13 -1.13 -5.62
CA ILE A 22 14.93 -0.83 -4.83
C ILE A 22 15.30 -0.25 -3.46
N ALA A 23 14.39 0.53 -2.88
CA ALA A 23 14.40 0.85 -1.46
C ALA A 23 13.29 0.07 -0.76
N GLN A 24 13.52 -0.36 0.48
CA GLN A 24 12.50 -1.05 1.27
C GLN A 24 12.37 -0.42 2.64
N VAL A 25 11.14 -0.18 3.04
CA VAL A 25 10.74 0.31 4.37
C VAL A 25 9.93 -0.80 5.03
N PHE A 26 10.41 -1.27 6.16
CA PHE A 26 9.81 -2.37 6.91
C PHE A 26 8.82 -1.87 7.95
N GLN A 27 7.93 -2.74 8.41
CA GLN A 27 6.98 -2.52 9.49
C GLN A 27 7.67 -2.07 10.79
N PHE A 28 8.80 -2.71 11.13
CA PHE A 28 9.62 -2.31 12.26
C PHE A 28 10.77 -1.41 11.83
N PRO A 29 11.07 -0.36 12.62
CA PRO A 29 12.10 0.60 12.24
C PRO A 29 13.49 -0.04 12.15
N VAL A 30 14.15 0.13 11.01
CA VAL A 30 15.53 -0.28 10.79
C VAL A 30 16.41 0.96 10.86
N VAL A 31 17.05 1.18 12.01
CA VAL A 31 17.92 2.35 12.26
C VAL A 31 19.26 1.92 12.90
N TYR A 32 20.26 2.73 12.73
CA TYR A 32 21.54 2.59 13.42
C TYR A 32 21.54 3.45 14.68
N ASP A 33 21.35 2.83 15.83
CA ASP A 33 21.20 3.51 17.12
C ASP A 33 22.39 4.37 17.53
N THR A 34 23.59 4.01 17.07
CA THR A 34 24.84 4.74 17.33
C THR A 34 25.01 5.99 16.49
N MET A 35 24.28 6.11 15.37
CA MET A 35 24.31 7.23 14.46
C MET A 35 23.32 8.32 14.87
N SER A 36 23.58 9.56 14.44
CA SER A 36 22.61 10.64 14.53
C SER A 36 21.42 10.39 13.57
N VAL A 37 20.34 11.13 13.75
CA VAL A 37 19.21 11.15 12.78
C VAL A 37 19.74 11.50 11.38
N PHE A 38 20.53 12.58 11.30
CA PHE A 38 21.14 13.02 10.05
C PHE A 38 21.99 11.92 9.40
N ASP A 39 22.87 11.27 10.16
CA ASP A 39 23.75 10.22 9.61
C ASP A 39 22.99 8.97 9.20
N ASN A 40 21.91 8.61 9.90
CA ASN A 40 21.02 7.53 9.47
C ASN A 40 20.40 7.82 8.08
N LEU A 41 19.93 9.04 7.86
CA LEU A 41 19.36 9.45 6.57
C LEU A 41 20.43 9.59 5.49
N ALA A 42 21.63 10.09 5.84
CA ALA A 42 22.74 10.24 4.91
C ALA A 42 23.39 8.91 4.50
N PHE A 43 23.26 7.87 5.32
CA PHE A 43 23.94 6.60 5.13
C PHE A 43 23.70 5.95 3.74
N PRO A 44 22.44 5.82 3.24
CA PRO A 44 22.19 5.24 1.92
C PRO A 44 22.86 6.02 0.77
N LEU A 45 22.92 7.34 0.88
CA LEU A 45 23.51 8.23 -0.13
C LEU A 45 25.05 8.13 -0.11
N ARG A 46 25.66 8.20 1.08
CA ARG A 46 27.11 8.09 1.25
C ARG A 46 27.66 6.75 0.75
N ASN A 47 26.92 5.65 1.00
CA ASN A 47 27.32 4.33 0.50
C ASN A 47 27.31 4.22 -1.03
N ARG A 48 26.62 5.14 -1.71
CA ARG A 48 26.56 5.25 -3.17
C ARG A 48 27.53 6.28 -3.74
N GLY A 49 28.31 6.93 -2.88
CA GLY A 49 29.28 7.94 -3.28
C GLY A 49 28.65 9.27 -3.72
N VAL A 50 27.43 9.56 -3.27
CA VAL A 50 26.76 10.85 -3.56
C VAL A 50 27.59 11.98 -2.94
N PRO A 51 27.86 13.08 -3.68
CA PRO A 51 28.62 14.23 -3.17
C PRO A 51 28.00 14.80 -1.89
N GLU A 52 28.83 15.15 -0.91
CA GLU A 52 28.36 15.58 0.42
C GLU A 52 27.46 16.84 0.38
N ALA A 53 27.61 17.69 -0.64
CA ALA A 53 26.73 18.84 -0.84
C ALA A 53 25.29 18.39 -1.15
N ASP A 54 25.14 17.37 -2.01
CA ASP A 54 23.83 16.79 -2.35
C ASP A 54 23.26 15.97 -1.18
N VAL A 55 24.10 15.22 -0.49
CA VAL A 55 23.70 14.52 0.75
C VAL A 55 23.06 15.50 1.73
N LYS A 56 23.71 16.63 1.99
CA LYS A 56 23.18 17.65 2.91
C LYS A 56 21.86 18.25 2.46
N ARG A 57 21.69 18.45 1.15
CA ARG A 57 20.46 18.98 0.57
C ARG A 57 19.30 17.98 0.73
N LEU A 58 19.50 16.76 0.22
CA LEU A 58 18.50 15.70 0.23
C LEU A 58 18.08 15.32 1.67
N VAL A 59 19.07 15.15 2.56
CA VAL A 59 18.76 14.82 3.96
C VAL A 59 17.96 15.94 4.64
N ARG A 60 18.25 17.22 4.34
CA ARG A 60 17.48 18.33 4.90
C ARG A 60 16.03 18.31 4.45
N GLU A 61 15.76 18.06 3.18
CA GLU A 61 14.42 17.89 2.64
C GLU A 61 13.65 16.78 3.37
N ILE A 62 14.29 15.62 3.56
CA ILE A 62 13.66 14.51 4.29
C ILE A 62 13.46 14.81 5.78
N LEU A 63 14.36 15.54 6.41
CA LEU A 63 14.20 15.95 7.82
C LEU A 63 12.97 16.86 8.02
N GLU A 64 12.70 17.77 7.08
CA GLU A 64 11.49 18.61 7.11
C GLU A 64 10.23 17.78 6.92
N ILE A 65 10.22 16.89 5.91
CA ILE A 65 9.09 16.02 5.60
C ILE A 65 8.73 15.10 6.77
N THR A 66 9.74 14.58 7.48
CA THR A 66 9.54 13.65 8.60
C THR A 66 9.35 14.34 9.94
N ASP A 67 9.40 15.67 9.98
CA ASP A 67 9.37 16.47 11.21
C ASP A 67 10.48 16.05 12.20
N LEU A 68 11.68 15.82 11.68
CA LEU A 68 12.85 15.44 12.49
C LEU A 68 13.97 16.50 12.46
N ALA A 69 13.76 17.66 11.84
CA ALA A 69 14.77 18.70 11.67
C ALA A 69 15.38 19.15 13.01
N ALA A 70 14.56 19.36 14.04
CA ALA A 70 15.02 19.75 15.38
C ALA A 70 15.85 18.66 16.09
N LYS A 71 15.82 17.41 15.60
CA LYS A 71 16.48 16.25 16.18
C LYS A 71 17.63 15.73 15.32
N ALA A 72 17.99 16.43 14.25
CA ALA A 72 18.97 15.98 13.26
C ALA A 72 20.30 15.50 13.86
N SER A 73 20.81 16.18 14.89
CA SER A 73 22.07 15.85 15.58
C SER A 73 21.93 14.82 16.71
N ARG A 74 20.71 14.46 17.12
CA ARG A 74 20.47 13.47 18.20
C ARG A 74 20.76 12.05 17.71
N LYS A 75 21.33 11.22 18.59
CA LYS A 75 21.52 9.79 18.32
C LYS A 75 20.15 9.08 18.32
N ALA A 76 19.99 8.10 17.40
CA ALA A 76 18.76 7.34 17.27
C ALA A 76 18.44 6.49 18.51
N ALA A 77 19.43 6.07 19.29
CA ALA A 77 19.22 5.32 20.54
C ALA A 77 18.28 6.02 21.54
N GLY A 78 18.26 7.35 21.57
CA GLY A 78 17.43 8.14 22.49
C GLY A 78 16.08 8.57 21.93
N LEU A 79 15.64 7.99 20.82
CA LEU A 79 14.40 8.35 20.14
C LEU A 79 13.26 7.35 20.44
N THR A 80 12.02 7.82 20.32
CA THR A 80 10.82 6.98 20.42
C THR A 80 10.70 6.02 19.22
N ALA A 81 9.84 5.01 19.32
CA ALA A 81 9.58 4.07 18.23
C ALA A 81 9.03 4.78 16.99
N ASP A 82 8.12 5.76 17.18
CA ASP A 82 7.59 6.61 16.11
C ASP A 82 8.70 7.39 15.39
N GLU A 83 9.58 8.08 16.13
CA GLU A 83 10.71 8.82 15.57
C GLU A 83 11.68 7.91 14.80
N LYS A 84 11.93 6.71 15.32
CA LYS A 84 12.74 5.69 14.62
C LYS A 84 12.06 5.23 13.33
N GLN A 85 10.74 5.06 13.33
CA GLN A 85 10.00 4.70 12.12
C GLN A 85 10.06 5.82 11.06
N LYS A 86 9.98 7.09 11.48
CA LYS A 86 10.19 8.24 10.60
C LYS A 86 11.60 8.26 9.98
N ILE A 87 12.63 7.87 10.74
CA ILE A 87 13.97 7.71 10.19
C ILE A 87 14.01 6.57 9.17
N SER A 88 13.41 5.41 9.49
CA SER A 88 13.35 4.25 8.59
C SER A 88 12.65 4.61 7.28
N LEU A 89 11.54 5.34 7.36
CA LEU A 89 10.81 5.88 6.22
C LEU A 89 11.69 6.84 5.39
N GLY A 90 12.33 7.80 6.06
CA GLY A 90 13.20 8.78 5.42
C GLY A 90 14.40 8.15 4.71
N ARG A 91 14.96 7.06 5.24
CA ARG A 91 16.05 6.29 4.59
C ARG A 91 15.62 5.66 3.26
N GLY A 92 14.35 5.28 3.14
CA GLY A 92 13.79 4.81 1.87
C GLY A 92 13.56 5.94 0.87
N LEU A 93 13.07 7.08 1.36
CA LEU A 93 12.67 8.23 0.54
C LEU A 93 13.84 9.11 0.09
N VAL A 94 14.96 9.13 0.83
CA VAL A 94 16.09 10.00 0.54
C VAL A 94 16.80 9.69 -0.78
N ARG A 95 16.49 8.52 -1.37
CA ARG A 95 17.07 8.06 -2.62
C ARG A 95 16.17 8.43 -3.79
N ASP A 96 16.69 9.27 -4.68
CA ASP A 96 16.02 9.69 -5.92
C ASP A 96 16.31 8.78 -7.13
N ASP A 97 17.30 7.86 -6.99
CA ASP A 97 17.78 6.95 -8.03
C ASP A 97 17.07 5.58 -8.06
N VAL A 98 16.07 5.36 -7.23
CA VAL A 98 15.43 4.03 -7.10
C VAL A 98 14.42 3.73 -8.19
N THR A 99 14.39 2.48 -8.63
CA THR A 99 13.37 1.97 -9.55
C THR A 99 11.99 1.88 -8.88
N ALA A 100 11.97 1.46 -7.61
CA ALA A 100 10.74 1.39 -6.82
C ALA A 100 11.05 1.48 -5.32
N ILE A 101 10.07 1.98 -4.56
CA ILE A 101 10.08 1.97 -3.09
C ILE A 101 9.00 1.00 -2.62
N LEU A 102 9.41 0.02 -1.80
CA LEU A 102 8.52 -0.97 -1.20
C LEU A 102 8.24 -0.59 0.25
N PHE A 103 6.98 -0.44 0.59
CA PHE A 103 6.52 -0.17 1.95
C PHE A 103 5.78 -1.39 2.49
N ASP A 104 6.24 -1.95 3.59
CA ASP A 104 5.61 -3.07 4.28
C ASP A 104 5.03 -2.58 5.61
N GLU A 105 3.74 -2.26 5.62
CA GLU A 105 3.00 -1.70 6.76
C GLU A 105 3.73 -0.55 7.48
N PRO A 106 4.24 0.47 6.78
CA PRO A 106 5.23 1.41 7.34
C PRO A 106 4.67 2.32 8.42
N LEU A 107 3.35 2.46 8.53
CA LEU A 107 2.70 3.36 9.47
C LEU A 107 2.08 2.64 10.69
N THR A 108 2.22 1.33 10.81
CA THR A 108 1.56 0.54 11.87
C THR A 108 1.91 0.99 13.29
N VAL A 109 3.18 1.36 13.53
CA VAL A 109 3.67 1.80 14.85
C VAL A 109 3.54 3.31 15.09
N ILE A 110 3.02 4.05 14.13
CA ILE A 110 2.90 5.52 14.20
C ILE A 110 1.57 5.91 14.84
N ASP A 111 1.59 6.99 15.63
CA ASP A 111 0.39 7.58 16.22
C ASP A 111 -0.68 7.92 15.15
N PRO A 112 -1.97 7.64 15.40
CA PRO A 112 -3.05 7.88 14.43
C PRO A 112 -3.12 9.31 13.87
N HIS A 113 -2.83 10.34 14.70
CA HIS A 113 -2.82 11.72 14.25
C HIS A 113 -1.70 11.95 13.23
N MET A 114 -0.51 11.45 13.52
CA MET A 114 0.65 11.56 12.64
C MET A 114 0.54 10.73 11.36
N LYS A 115 -0.22 9.62 11.39
CA LYS A 115 -0.46 8.80 10.18
C LYS A 115 -1.07 9.60 9.04
N TRP A 116 -2.04 10.47 9.35
CA TRP A 116 -2.70 11.29 8.33
C TRP A 116 -1.72 12.29 7.69
N GLU A 117 -0.91 12.97 8.49
CA GLU A 117 0.10 13.92 7.99
C GLU A 117 1.14 13.23 7.11
N LEU A 118 1.71 12.11 7.60
CA LEU A 118 2.70 11.35 6.84
C LEU A 118 2.13 10.79 5.53
N ARG A 119 0.89 10.30 5.52
CA ARG A 119 0.24 9.86 4.27
C ARG A 119 0.11 10.99 3.26
N THR A 120 -0.29 12.17 3.71
CA THR A 120 -0.40 13.35 2.86
C THR A 120 0.95 13.74 2.28
N GLN A 121 1.99 13.74 3.10
CA GLN A 121 3.36 14.02 2.68
C GLN A 121 3.90 12.98 1.69
N LEU A 122 3.70 11.68 1.97
CA LEU A 122 4.09 10.59 1.06
C LEU A 122 3.40 10.72 -0.31
N LYS A 123 2.12 11.09 -0.32
CA LYS A 123 1.38 11.31 -1.57
C LYS A 123 1.94 12.49 -2.36
N SER A 124 2.30 13.59 -1.69
CA SER A 124 2.94 14.74 -2.32
C SER A 124 4.30 14.38 -2.91
N LEU A 125 5.13 13.65 -2.16
CA LEU A 125 6.44 13.18 -2.61
C LEU A 125 6.35 12.29 -3.85
N ARG A 126 5.35 11.41 -3.91
CA ARG A 126 5.13 10.59 -5.10
C ARG A 126 4.90 11.43 -6.35
N HIS A 127 4.12 12.50 -6.24
CA HIS A 127 3.87 13.42 -7.36
C HIS A 127 5.12 14.21 -7.74
N GLU A 128 5.93 14.58 -6.77
CA GLU A 128 7.13 15.38 -6.98
C GLU A 128 8.29 14.56 -7.59
N PHE A 129 8.53 13.37 -7.08
CA PHE A 129 9.67 12.53 -7.50
C PHE A 129 9.32 11.50 -8.59
N GLY A 130 8.04 11.25 -8.85
CA GLY A 130 7.60 10.30 -9.89
C GLY A 130 7.95 8.84 -9.63
N HIS A 131 8.32 8.48 -8.40
CA HIS A 131 8.71 7.12 -8.06
C HIS A 131 7.53 6.13 -8.09
N THR A 132 7.81 4.92 -8.56
CA THR A 132 6.90 3.79 -8.36
C THR A 132 6.94 3.38 -6.90
N MET A 133 5.78 3.43 -6.24
CA MET A 133 5.63 3.04 -4.83
C MET A 133 4.69 1.85 -4.73
N ILE A 134 5.15 0.77 -4.08
CA ILE A 134 4.34 -0.40 -3.74
C ILE A 134 4.13 -0.38 -2.23
N TYR A 135 2.87 -0.24 -1.83
CA TYR A 135 2.48 -0.05 -0.44
C TYR A 135 1.62 -1.21 0.03
N VAL A 136 2.13 -2.01 0.95
CA VAL A 136 1.41 -3.12 1.59
C VAL A 136 0.83 -2.62 2.90
N THR A 137 -0.47 -2.79 3.08
CA THR A 137 -1.19 -2.41 4.30
C THR A 137 -2.43 -3.27 4.48
N HIS A 138 -2.85 -3.44 5.72
CA HIS A 138 -4.16 -3.98 6.09
C HIS A 138 -5.18 -2.86 6.41
N ASP A 139 -4.77 -1.59 6.40
CA ASP A 139 -5.64 -0.44 6.62
C ASP A 139 -6.27 0.01 5.29
N GLN A 140 -7.59 -0.16 5.19
CA GLN A 140 -8.38 0.23 4.01
C GLN A 140 -8.24 1.72 3.70
N THR A 141 -8.23 2.57 4.75
CA THR A 141 -8.13 4.02 4.59
C THR A 141 -6.78 4.39 3.97
N GLU A 142 -5.71 3.71 4.36
CA GLU A 142 -4.39 3.89 3.75
C GLU A 142 -4.43 3.50 2.26
N ALA A 143 -4.92 2.31 1.93
CA ALA A 143 -4.99 1.83 0.56
C ALA A 143 -5.82 2.76 -0.34
N LEU A 144 -7.02 3.16 0.10
CA LEU A 144 -7.95 3.95 -0.70
C LEU A 144 -7.54 5.41 -0.87
N THR A 145 -6.78 5.97 0.09
CA THR A 145 -6.38 7.38 0.05
C THR A 145 -5.02 7.61 -0.60
N PHE A 146 -4.14 6.61 -0.56
CA PHE A 146 -2.77 6.71 -1.05
C PHE A 146 -2.61 6.23 -2.50
N ALA A 147 -3.23 5.10 -2.86
CA ALA A 147 -2.93 4.39 -4.10
C ALA A 147 -3.72 4.89 -5.32
N ASP A 148 -3.09 4.86 -6.51
CA ASP A 148 -3.80 5.01 -7.79
C ASP A 148 -4.49 3.71 -8.16
N LYS A 149 -3.86 2.59 -7.81
CA LYS A 149 -4.35 1.23 -8.09
C LYS A 149 -4.15 0.37 -6.86
N VAL A 150 -5.20 -0.32 -6.45
CA VAL A 150 -5.20 -1.21 -5.30
C VAL A 150 -5.32 -2.65 -5.78
N VAL A 151 -4.51 -3.52 -5.22
CA VAL A 151 -4.58 -4.98 -5.40
C VAL A 151 -5.14 -5.57 -4.12
N VAL A 152 -6.34 -6.13 -4.18
CA VAL A 152 -6.95 -6.82 -3.04
C VAL A 152 -6.59 -8.28 -3.10
N MET A 153 -6.05 -8.80 -2.00
CA MET A 153 -5.61 -10.20 -1.88
C MET A 153 -6.30 -10.87 -0.69
N THR A 154 -6.63 -12.14 -0.82
CA THR A 154 -7.06 -13.01 0.27
C THR A 154 -6.49 -14.40 0.06
N GLU A 155 -6.08 -15.06 1.13
CA GLU A 155 -5.52 -16.44 1.11
C GLU A 155 -4.37 -16.65 0.09
N GLY A 156 -3.60 -15.58 -0.18
CA GLY A 156 -2.48 -15.62 -1.13
C GLY A 156 -2.87 -15.42 -2.60
N GLU A 157 -4.15 -15.22 -2.90
CA GLU A 157 -4.67 -15.00 -4.24
C GLU A 157 -5.11 -13.54 -4.45
N VAL A 158 -4.94 -13.05 -5.68
CA VAL A 158 -5.43 -11.73 -6.08
C VAL A 158 -6.91 -11.86 -6.47
N VAL A 159 -7.79 -11.22 -5.71
CA VAL A 159 -9.24 -11.28 -5.96
C VAL A 159 -9.75 -10.13 -6.83
N GLN A 160 -9.14 -8.95 -6.72
CA GLN A 160 -9.49 -7.82 -7.59
C GLN A 160 -8.36 -6.79 -7.66
N ILE A 161 -8.19 -6.19 -8.83
CA ILE A 161 -7.30 -5.05 -9.06
C ILE A 161 -8.15 -3.92 -9.65
N GLY A 162 -8.02 -2.71 -9.10
CA GLY A 162 -8.75 -1.54 -9.61
C GLY A 162 -8.33 -0.25 -8.92
N THR A 163 -8.88 0.86 -9.38
CA THR A 163 -8.80 2.14 -8.66
C THR A 163 -9.61 2.06 -7.37
N PRO A 164 -9.33 2.91 -6.36
CA PRO A 164 -10.17 2.99 -5.15
C PRO A 164 -11.67 3.09 -5.45
N ALA A 165 -12.05 3.93 -6.42
CA ALA A 165 -13.45 4.11 -6.83
C ALA A 165 -14.05 2.82 -7.42
N GLU A 166 -13.33 2.14 -8.33
CA GLU A 166 -13.79 0.89 -8.92
C GLU A 166 -14.00 -0.21 -7.89
N LEU A 167 -13.09 -0.33 -6.90
CA LEU A 167 -13.22 -1.33 -5.84
C LEU A 167 -14.40 -1.05 -4.92
N PHE A 168 -14.69 0.23 -4.66
CA PHE A 168 -15.81 0.65 -3.83
C PHE A 168 -17.15 0.52 -4.58
N GLU A 169 -17.25 1.03 -5.81
CA GLU A 169 -18.50 1.08 -6.57
C GLU A 169 -18.88 -0.26 -7.22
N ARG A 170 -17.85 -1.07 -7.58
CA ARG A 170 -18.01 -2.29 -8.37
C ARG A 170 -17.17 -3.44 -7.82
N PRO A 171 -17.38 -3.86 -6.56
CA PRO A 171 -16.67 -5.00 -6.00
C PRO A 171 -17.00 -6.26 -6.81
N ALA A 172 -15.98 -6.96 -7.29
CA ALA A 172 -16.13 -8.20 -8.04
C ALA A 172 -16.30 -9.42 -7.13
N HIS A 173 -16.00 -9.27 -5.84
CA HIS A 173 -16.08 -10.33 -4.84
C HIS A 173 -16.69 -9.79 -3.54
N THR A 174 -17.48 -10.60 -2.82
CA THR A 174 -18.10 -10.20 -1.54
C THR A 174 -17.08 -9.75 -0.51
N PHE A 175 -15.92 -10.42 -0.46
CA PHE A 175 -14.80 -10.01 0.39
C PHE A 175 -14.34 -8.57 0.09
N VAL A 176 -14.22 -8.20 -1.19
CA VAL A 176 -13.81 -6.84 -1.59
C VAL A 176 -14.84 -5.82 -1.11
N GLY A 177 -16.15 -6.06 -1.35
CA GLY A 177 -17.21 -5.18 -0.88
C GLY A 177 -17.24 -5.04 0.64
N TYR A 178 -17.00 -6.12 1.36
CA TYR A 178 -16.96 -6.11 2.82
C TYR A 178 -15.71 -5.43 3.35
N PHE A 179 -14.56 -5.71 2.76
CA PHE A 179 -13.25 -5.19 3.20
C PHE A 179 -13.05 -3.72 2.83
N ILE A 180 -13.44 -3.29 1.62
CA ILE A 180 -13.26 -1.92 1.12
C ILE A 180 -14.37 -0.98 1.58
N GLY A 181 -15.59 -1.47 1.78
CA GLY A 181 -16.70 -0.68 2.29
C GLY A 181 -16.61 -0.48 3.80
N SER A 182 -16.18 0.67 4.28
CA SER A 182 -16.17 0.96 5.73
C SER A 182 -17.20 2.07 6.06
N PRO A 183 -18.21 1.78 6.89
CA PRO A 183 -18.62 0.48 7.42
C PRO A 183 -18.99 -0.49 6.31
N GLY A 184 -18.68 -1.79 6.46
CA GLY A 184 -18.80 -2.81 5.42
C GLY A 184 -20.09 -2.71 4.58
N MET A 185 -20.01 -3.01 3.29
CA MET A 185 -21.19 -3.05 2.42
C MET A 185 -22.22 -4.05 2.93
N ASN A 186 -23.49 -3.70 2.84
CA ASN A 186 -24.56 -4.64 3.12
C ASN A 186 -24.61 -5.69 2.01
N VAL A 187 -24.30 -6.94 2.34
CA VAL A 187 -24.41 -8.07 1.44
C VAL A 187 -25.72 -8.80 1.77
N LEU A 188 -26.65 -8.79 0.85
CA LEU A 188 -27.96 -9.41 1.04
C LEU A 188 -28.10 -10.60 0.10
N PRO A 189 -28.56 -11.77 0.58
CA PRO A 189 -28.87 -12.90 -0.27
C PRO A 189 -30.05 -12.53 -1.18
N ALA A 190 -29.92 -12.82 -2.47
CA ALA A 190 -30.95 -12.53 -3.44
C ALA A 190 -30.96 -13.59 -4.55
N ARG A 191 -32.16 -13.89 -5.09
CA ARG A 191 -32.33 -14.70 -6.30
C ARG A 191 -32.40 -13.80 -7.52
N VAL A 192 -31.76 -14.21 -8.60
CA VAL A 192 -31.82 -13.47 -9.86
C VAL A 192 -32.96 -14.02 -10.70
N GLU A 193 -34.01 -13.20 -10.93
CA GLU A 193 -35.16 -13.51 -11.79
C GLU A 193 -35.15 -12.61 -13.02
N GLY A 194 -34.59 -13.11 -14.13
CA GLY A 194 -34.40 -12.33 -15.35
C GLY A 194 -33.39 -11.18 -15.14
N ARG A 195 -33.87 -9.94 -15.12
CA ARG A 195 -33.07 -8.73 -14.88
C ARG A 195 -33.30 -8.11 -13.49
N LYS A 196 -33.90 -8.82 -12.59
CA LYS A 196 -34.23 -8.33 -11.24
C LYS A 196 -33.60 -9.22 -10.19
N ALA A 197 -33.12 -8.61 -9.11
CA ALA A 197 -32.75 -9.31 -7.91
C ALA A 197 -33.95 -9.33 -6.96
N VAL A 198 -34.38 -10.50 -6.51
CA VAL A 198 -35.43 -10.70 -5.54
C VAL A 198 -34.81 -11.08 -4.22
N LEU A 199 -34.95 -10.24 -3.20
CA LEU A 199 -34.49 -10.51 -1.84
C LEU A 199 -35.38 -11.54 -1.14
N ASP A 200 -34.89 -12.25 -0.15
CA ASP A 200 -35.61 -13.28 0.59
C ASP A 200 -36.89 -12.74 1.31
N ASN A 201 -36.91 -11.43 1.61
CA ASN A 201 -38.08 -10.75 2.17
C ASN A 201 -39.15 -10.33 1.11
N GLY A 202 -38.97 -10.74 -0.15
CA GLY A 202 -39.88 -10.40 -1.26
C GLY A 202 -39.69 -9.00 -1.85
N ALA A 203 -38.77 -8.19 -1.30
CA ALA A 203 -38.44 -6.90 -1.90
C ALA A 203 -37.69 -7.11 -3.24
N ARG A 204 -38.04 -6.31 -4.24
CA ARG A 204 -37.43 -6.37 -5.57
C ARG A 204 -36.54 -5.16 -5.75
N ALA A 205 -35.26 -5.40 -5.89
CA ALA A 205 -34.30 -4.36 -6.30
C ALA A 205 -34.27 -4.33 -7.85
N ALA A 206 -34.78 -3.24 -8.43
CA ALA A 206 -34.57 -2.94 -9.84
C ALA A 206 -33.26 -2.23 -9.97
N GLY A 207 -32.22 -2.94 -10.39
CA GLY A 207 -30.89 -2.34 -10.61
C GLY A 207 -30.64 -2.13 -12.09
N GLU A 208 -30.35 -0.91 -12.50
CA GLU A 208 -29.73 -0.59 -13.79
C GLU A 208 -28.25 -1.05 -13.84
N GLY A 209 -27.84 -2.07 -13.13
CA GLY A 209 -26.45 -2.44 -12.99
C GLY A 209 -26.10 -3.91 -12.87
N ILE A 210 -27.05 -4.81 -12.85
CA ILE A 210 -26.72 -6.24 -12.86
C ILE A 210 -26.40 -6.63 -14.30
N SER A 211 -25.11 -6.62 -14.65
CA SER A 211 -24.67 -7.11 -15.95
C SER A 211 -25.01 -8.60 -16.05
N LYS A 212 -25.32 -9.08 -17.27
CA LYS A 212 -25.57 -10.50 -17.54
C LYS A 212 -24.44 -11.39 -16.99
N LYS A 213 -23.20 -10.89 -17.02
CA LYS A 213 -22.00 -11.54 -16.51
C LYS A 213 -22.00 -11.66 -14.97
N ALA A 214 -22.46 -10.63 -14.24
CA ALA A 214 -22.58 -10.70 -12.79
C ALA A 214 -23.71 -11.66 -12.34
N ALA A 215 -24.79 -11.74 -13.11
CA ALA A 215 -25.87 -12.70 -12.87
C ALA A 215 -25.41 -14.15 -13.14
N GLU A 216 -24.62 -14.37 -14.18
CA GLU A 216 -24.04 -15.67 -14.50
C GLU A 216 -23.00 -16.12 -13.46
N GLN A 217 -22.13 -15.21 -13.00
CA GLN A 217 -21.14 -15.48 -11.94
C GLN A 217 -21.84 -15.78 -10.59
N ALA A 218 -22.89 -15.05 -10.23
CA ALA A 218 -23.68 -15.32 -9.02
C ALA A 218 -24.38 -16.69 -9.11
N ALA A 219 -24.88 -17.07 -10.28
CA ALA A 219 -25.54 -18.36 -10.50
C ALA A 219 -24.52 -19.53 -10.49
N GLU A 220 -23.28 -19.30 -10.91
CA GLU A 220 -22.21 -20.28 -10.90
C GLU A 220 -21.64 -20.49 -9.48
N ALA A 221 -21.47 -19.39 -8.71
CA ALA A 221 -21.08 -19.46 -7.32
C ALA A 221 -22.11 -20.18 -6.44
N LEU A 222 -23.40 -19.99 -6.70
CA LEU A 222 -24.49 -20.72 -6.02
C LEU A 222 -24.52 -22.22 -6.37
N ARG A 223 -24.15 -22.59 -7.59
CA ARG A 223 -24.04 -24.00 -7.98
C ARG A 223 -22.84 -24.71 -7.36
N SER A 224 -21.72 -24.03 -7.23
CA SER A 224 -20.56 -24.59 -6.53
C SER A 224 -20.75 -24.73 -5.03
N ALA A 225 -21.45 -23.79 -4.39
CA ALA A 225 -21.79 -23.88 -2.96
C ALA A 225 -22.78 -24.99 -2.59
N GLN A 226 -23.62 -25.47 -3.55
CA GLN A 226 -24.55 -26.59 -3.32
C GLN A 226 -23.93 -27.98 -3.51
N ILE A 227 -22.69 -28.08 -3.98
CA ILE A 227 -22.01 -29.37 -4.23
C ILE A 227 -21.24 -29.84 -2.98
N ASP A 228 -20.97 -28.97 -2.02
CA ASP A 228 -20.22 -29.32 -0.80
C ASP A 228 -21.09 -29.79 0.37
N ASP A 229 -22.42 -29.84 0.23
CA ASP A 229 -23.38 -30.31 1.26
C ASP A 229 -24.06 -31.67 0.89
N ALA A 230 -23.43 -32.50 0.04
CA ALA A 230 -23.95 -33.82 -0.33
C ALA A 230 -22.97 -34.95 0.00
#